data_664ab37b9c0f974470a0b41bc94f24cf
#
_entry.id   664ab37b9c0f974470a0b41bc94f24cf
#
_cell.length_a   1.000
_cell.length_b   1.000
_cell.length_c   1.000
_cell.angle_alpha   90.00
_cell.angle_beta   90.00
_cell.angle_gamma   90.00
#
_symmetry.space_group_name_H-M   'P 1'
#
loop_
_entity.id
_entity.type
_entity.pdbx_description
1 polymer ?
#
loop_
_entity_poly.entity_id
_entity_poly.type
_entity_poly.pdbx_seq_one_letter_code
_entity_poly.pdbx_strand_id
1 'polypeptide(L)'
;MPGTHTEKYAIQHREAVRSAAAVFAEKGYHGSSTRDIAEHMGIKQGSLYYYFKSKEDALSEVCLYGMQDYVERMKSISSSDQTFESKLRATVTSHVTKYHDKNEALRVYNAERLYLPDSKRKKLKELGTGYRQQLEDIFEEAVRNGSIRSSTDCRFAAHAVIGMCNSWGEFIARHPDMDLYQIIENCVDLLINGFIDKTENNKTGIEL
;
A
#
# COMPACT_ATOMS: atom_id res chain seq x y z
N MET A 1 14.07 29.88 12.42
CA MET A 1 15.21 29.81 11.48
C MET A 1 14.62 29.52 10.10
N PRO A 2 14.87 30.35 9.05
CA PRO A 2 14.45 29.94 7.69
C PRO A 2 15.29 28.73 7.29
N GLY A 3 14.59 27.64 6.87
CA GLY A 3 15.22 26.40 6.43
C GLY A 3 16.19 26.62 5.27
N THR A 4 17.17 25.73 5.13
CA THR A 4 18.13 25.78 4.04
C THR A 4 17.43 25.73 2.68
N HIS A 5 18.05 26.19 1.61
CA HIS A 5 17.50 26.14 0.25
C HIS A 5 17.05 24.71 -0.13
N THR A 6 17.78 23.72 0.34
CA THR A 6 17.49 22.28 0.16
C THR A 6 16.21 21.84 0.88
N GLU A 7 15.96 22.31 2.11
CA GLU A 7 14.74 22.01 2.87
C GLU A 7 13.50 22.62 2.21
N LYS A 8 13.62 23.89 1.77
CA LYS A 8 12.54 24.57 1.06
C LYS A 8 12.20 23.85 -0.25
N TYR A 9 13.20 23.42 -1.01
CA TYR A 9 13.00 22.63 -2.22
C TYR A 9 12.27 21.31 -1.91
N ALA A 10 12.70 20.58 -0.89
CA ALA A 10 12.10 19.28 -0.52
C ALA A 10 10.62 19.45 -0.14
N ILE A 11 10.25 20.51 0.56
CA ILE A 11 8.85 20.81 0.90
C ILE A 11 8.03 21.09 -0.37
N GLN A 12 8.52 21.97 -1.24
CA GLN A 12 7.83 22.34 -2.48
C GLN A 12 7.72 21.16 -3.45
N HIS A 13 8.75 20.33 -3.54
CA HIS A 13 8.72 19.11 -4.35
C HIS A 13 7.66 18.14 -3.85
N ARG A 14 7.54 17.96 -2.53
CA ARG A 14 6.49 17.11 -1.94
C ARG A 14 5.09 17.64 -2.23
N GLU A 15 4.91 18.97 -2.21
CA GLU A 15 3.64 19.59 -2.61
C GLU A 15 3.33 19.37 -4.09
N ALA A 16 4.34 19.44 -4.96
CA ALA A 16 4.19 19.14 -6.37
C ALA A 16 3.75 17.65 -6.58
N VAL A 17 4.36 16.72 -5.85
CA VAL A 17 3.96 15.29 -5.89
C VAL A 17 2.53 15.10 -5.41
N ARG A 18 2.09 15.77 -4.34
CA ARG A 18 0.71 15.71 -3.85
C ARG A 18 -0.27 16.30 -4.85
N SER A 19 0.05 17.43 -5.46
CA SER A 19 -0.78 18.05 -6.50
C SER A 19 -0.92 17.14 -7.72
N ALA A 20 0.17 16.50 -8.14
CA ALA A 20 0.13 15.52 -9.21
C ALA A 20 -0.72 14.29 -8.85
N ALA A 21 -0.62 13.81 -7.61
CA ALA A 21 -1.43 12.71 -7.11
C ALA A 21 -2.93 13.03 -7.14
N ALA A 22 -3.33 14.23 -6.67
CA ALA A 22 -4.71 14.70 -6.71
C ALA A 22 -5.26 14.74 -8.13
N VAL A 23 -4.51 15.34 -9.07
CA VAL A 23 -4.92 15.45 -10.48
C VAL A 23 -5.03 14.07 -11.14
N PHE A 24 -4.07 13.17 -10.92
CA PHE A 24 -4.12 11.83 -11.47
C PHE A 24 -5.26 10.98 -10.84
N ALA A 25 -5.54 11.15 -9.55
CA ALA A 25 -6.62 10.45 -8.88
C ALA A 25 -8.01 10.90 -9.35
N GLU A 26 -8.15 12.19 -9.73
CA GLU A 26 -9.39 12.77 -10.22
C GLU A 26 -9.64 12.48 -11.70
N LYS A 27 -8.65 12.74 -12.56
CA LYS A 27 -8.79 12.73 -14.02
C LYS A 27 -8.24 11.47 -14.70
N GLY A 28 -7.55 10.61 -13.96
CA GLY A 28 -6.74 9.51 -14.49
C GLY A 28 -5.47 10.01 -15.19
N TYR A 29 -4.50 9.10 -15.38
CA TYR A 29 -3.25 9.46 -16.05
C TYR A 29 -3.48 9.97 -17.47
N HIS A 30 -4.27 9.27 -18.29
CA HIS A 30 -4.50 9.67 -19.67
C HIS A 30 -5.32 10.96 -19.81
N GLY A 31 -6.30 11.18 -18.93
CA GLY A 31 -7.17 12.36 -18.93
C GLY A 31 -6.54 13.64 -18.38
N SER A 32 -5.34 13.57 -17.84
CA SER A 32 -4.63 14.70 -17.22
C SER A 32 -3.47 15.22 -18.05
N SER A 33 -3.00 16.43 -17.73
CA SER A 33 -1.85 17.06 -18.35
C SER A 33 -0.92 17.72 -17.31
N THR A 34 0.31 18.07 -17.71
CA THR A 34 1.21 18.87 -16.87
C THR A 34 0.65 20.24 -16.56
N ARG A 35 -0.22 20.77 -17.42
CA ARG A 35 -0.93 22.02 -17.20
C ARG A 35 -1.92 21.89 -16.05
N ASP A 36 -2.70 20.81 -15.99
CA ASP A 36 -3.64 20.56 -14.88
C ASP A 36 -2.91 20.48 -13.53
N ILE A 37 -1.75 19.83 -13.49
CA ILE A 37 -0.92 19.76 -12.27
C ILE A 37 -0.44 21.15 -11.85
N ALA A 38 0.04 21.96 -12.80
CA ALA A 38 0.50 23.33 -12.53
C ALA A 38 -0.65 24.21 -12.03
N GLU A 39 -1.82 24.12 -12.63
CA GLU A 39 -3.04 24.84 -12.22
C GLU A 39 -3.47 24.43 -10.80
N HIS A 40 -3.48 23.12 -10.48
CA HIS A 40 -3.80 22.63 -9.15
C HIS A 40 -2.80 23.11 -8.09
N MET A 41 -1.51 23.26 -8.46
CA MET A 41 -0.45 23.77 -7.59
C MET A 41 -0.45 25.32 -7.50
N GLY A 42 -1.23 26.01 -8.30
CA GLY A 42 -1.25 27.47 -8.35
C GLY A 42 0.02 28.11 -8.97
N ILE A 43 0.72 27.42 -9.87
CA ILE A 43 1.96 27.88 -10.51
C ILE A 43 1.82 27.89 -12.03
N LYS A 44 2.75 28.60 -12.69
CA LYS A 44 2.84 28.55 -14.16
C LYS A 44 3.35 27.17 -14.61
N GLN A 45 2.84 26.67 -15.74
CA GLN A 45 3.25 25.38 -16.30
C GLN A 45 4.78 25.29 -16.50
N GLY A 46 5.43 26.36 -16.92
CA GLY A 46 6.89 26.38 -17.06
C GLY A 46 7.63 26.13 -15.74
N SER A 47 7.06 26.57 -14.61
CA SER A 47 7.66 26.34 -13.29
C SER A 47 7.52 24.88 -12.83
N LEU A 48 6.55 24.14 -13.34
CA LEU A 48 6.37 22.72 -13.01
C LEU A 48 7.56 21.87 -13.48
N TYR A 49 8.18 22.22 -14.60
CA TYR A 49 9.35 21.51 -15.13
C TYR A 49 10.60 21.59 -14.23
N TYR A 50 10.57 22.46 -13.21
CA TYR A 50 11.58 22.44 -12.15
C TYR A 50 11.44 21.21 -11.24
N TYR A 51 10.23 20.65 -11.10
CA TYR A 51 9.94 19.48 -10.27
C TYR A 51 9.91 18.19 -11.09
N PHE A 52 9.26 18.20 -12.25
CA PHE A 52 9.07 17.01 -13.09
C PHE A 52 9.48 17.29 -14.53
N LYS A 53 10.31 16.42 -15.10
CA LYS A 53 10.78 16.57 -16.49
C LYS A 53 9.69 16.24 -17.50
N SER A 54 8.70 15.41 -17.12
CA SER A 54 7.59 14.95 -17.95
C SER A 54 6.40 14.51 -17.08
N LYS A 55 5.26 14.25 -17.70
CA LYS A 55 4.09 13.68 -17.04
C LYS A 55 4.37 12.27 -16.50
N GLU A 56 5.15 11.46 -17.21
CA GLU A 56 5.60 10.15 -16.76
C GLU A 56 6.53 10.25 -15.55
N ASP A 57 7.32 11.33 -15.47
CA ASP A 57 8.18 11.58 -14.31
C ASP A 57 7.34 11.90 -13.08
N ALA A 58 6.35 12.78 -13.23
CA ALA A 58 5.38 13.06 -12.17
C ALA A 58 4.64 11.79 -11.71
N LEU A 59 4.17 10.94 -12.63
CA LEU A 59 3.53 9.67 -12.26
C LEU A 59 4.48 8.75 -11.49
N SER A 60 5.75 8.66 -11.94
CA SER A 60 6.77 7.85 -11.25
C SER A 60 6.98 8.32 -9.81
N GLU A 61 7.10 9.64 -9.60
CA GLU A 61 7.29 10.23 -8.27
C GLU A 61 6.04 10.03 -7.38
N VAL A 62 4.84 10.18 -7.93
CA VAL A 62 3.59 9.89 -7.21
C VAL A 62 3.51 8.43 -6.77
N CYS A 63 3.83 7.49 -7.67
CA CYS A 63 3.83 6.06 -7.34
C CYS A 63 4.87 5.71 -6.26
N LEU A 64 6.07 6.28 -6.34
CA LEU A 64 7.12 6.08 -5.33
C LEU A 64 6.68 6.64 -3.98
N TYR A 65 6.11 7.84 -3.96
CA TYR A 65 5.61 8.49 -2.75
C TYR A 65 4.49 7.66 -2.09
N GLY A 66 3.56 7.13 -2.89
CA GLY A 66 2.49 6.27 -2.36
C GLY A 66 3.01 4.97 -1.73
N MET A 67 4.10 4.40 -2.25
CA MET A 67 4.68 3.15 -1.75
C MET A 67 5.62 3.32 -0.54
N GLN A 68 6.29 4.45 -0.39
CA GLN A 68 7.31 4.65 0.66
C GLN A 68 6.74 4.40 2.06
N ASP A 69 5.62 5.00 2.39
CA ASP A 69 4.97 4.85 3.70
C ASP A 69 4.61 3.38 4.02
N TYR A 70 4.26 2.59 3.01
CA TYR A 70 3.93 1.17 3.17
C TYR A 70 5.17 0.35 3.52
N VAL A 71 6.25 0.57 2.78
CA VAL A 71 7.52 -0.15 2.99
C VAL A 71 8.10 0.17 4.37
N GLU A 72 8.08 1.44 4.78
CA GLU A 72 8.61 1.85 6.09
C GLU A 72 7.80 1.24 7.25
N ARG A 73 6.47 1.22 7.14
CA ARG A 73 5.63 0.61 8.18
C ARG A 73 5.78 -0.90 8.22
N MET A 74 5.81 -1.56 7.07
CA MET A 74 6.04 -3.01 7.00
C MET A 74 7.37 -3.37 7.66
N LYS A 75 8.42 -2.58 7.41
CA LYS A 75 9.71 -2.76 8.08
C LYS A 75 9.59 -2.64 9.60
N SER A 76 8.86 -1.64 10.09
CA SER A 76 8.62 -1.46 11.54
C SER A 76 7.84 -2.63 12.13
N ILE A 77 6.79 -3.12 11.43
CA ILE A 77 5.98 -4.26 11.88
C ILE A 77 6.83 -5.54 11.89
N SER A 78 7.54 -5.82 10.81
CA SER A 78 8.36 -7.03 10.67
C SER A 78 9.44 -7.11 11.74
N SER A 79 10.12 -6.00 12.05
CA SER A 79 11.20 -5.94 13.03
C SER A 79 10.73 -5.85 14.50
N SER A 80 9.42 -5.80 14.76
CA SER A 80 8.91 -5.73 16.14
C SER A 80 8.95 -7.09 16.83
N ASP A 81 9.03 -7.10 18.18
CA ASP A 81 8.97 -8.31 19.00
C ASP A 81 7.52 -8.77 19.29
N GLN A 82 6.57 -8.37 18.46
CA GLN A 82 5.17 -8.71 18.63
C GLN A 82 4.87 -10.14 18.17
N THR A 83 3.75 -10.69 18.67
CA THR A 83 3.23 -11.98 18.21
C THR A 83 2.83 -11.94 16.73
N PHE A 84 2.79 -13.11 16.09
CA PHE A 84 2.34 -13.25 14.70
C PHE A 84 0.98 -12.59 14.47
N GLU A 85 0.00 -12.86 15.35
CA GLU A 85 -1.34 -12.27 15.26
C GLU A 85 -1.29 -10.73 15.31
N SER A 86 -0.48 -10.17 16.23
CA SER A 86 -0.32 -8.72 16.35
C SER A 86 0.34 -8.11 15.12
N LYS A 87 1.37 -8.76 14.56
CA LYS A 87 2.02 -8.36 13.31
C LYS A 87 1.03 -8.41 12.13
N LEU A 88 0.23 -9.48 12.04
CA LEU A 88 -0.78 -9.63 10.98
C LEU A 88 -1.86 -8.54 11.09
N ARG A 89 -2.39 -8.32 12.28
CA ARG A 89 -3.35 -7.25 12.57
C ARG A 89 -2.81 -5.87 12.21
N ALA A 90 -1.57 -5.56 12.63
CA ALA A 90 -0.92 -4.30 12.29
C ALA A 90 -0.74 -4.13 10.78
N THR A 91 -0.42 -5.21 10.06
CA THR A 91 -0.31 -5.23 8.60
C THR A 91 -1.64 -4.91 7.93
N VAL A 92 -2.72 -5.61 8.29
CA VAL A 92 -4.06 -5.39 7.76
C VAL A 92 -4.52 -3.96 8.07
N THR A 93 -4.39 -3.53 9.33
CA THR A 93 -4.77 -2.17 9.76
C THR A 93 -4.02 -1.12 8.96
N SER A 94 -2.69 -1.22 8.87
CA SER A 94 -1.87 -0.26 8.12
C SER A 94 -2.25 -0.19 6.65
N HIS A 95 -2.57 -1.33 6.04
CA HIS A 95 -2.91 -1.42 4.63
C HIS A 95 -4.29 -0.79 4.36
N VAL A 96 -5.31 -1.20 5.12
CA VAL A 96 -6.70 -0.80 4.91
C VAL A 96 -6.94 0.67 5.29
N THR A 97 -6.37 1.15 6.41
CA THR A 97 -6.52 2.54 6.86
C THR A 97 -6.01 3.55 5.83
N LYS A 98 -4.95 3.22 5.10
CA LYS A 98 -4.39 4.14 4.09
C LYS A 98 -5.31 4.39 2.91
N TYR A 99 -6.15 3.45 2.56
CA TYR A 99 -7.17 3.67 1.54
C TYR A 99 -8.29 4.60 2.06
N HIS A 100 -8.64 4.44 3.33
CA HIS A 100 -9.66 5.28 3.98
C HIS A 100 -9.20 6.75 4.06
N ASP A 101 -7.94 7.01 4.39
CA ASP A 101 -7.37 8.36 4.52
C ASP A 101 -7.23 9.11 3.17
N LYS A 102 -7.91 8.63 2.12
CA LYS A 102 -7.87 9.20 0.76
C LYS A 102 -6.45 9.42 0.24
N ASN A 103 -5.60 8.42 0.42
CA ASN A 103 -4.25 8.49 -0.10
C ASN A 103 -4.26 8.39 -1.63
N GLU A 104 -4.40 9.55 -2.27
CA GLU A 104 -4.47 9.68 -3.73
C GLU A 104 -3.27 9.05 -4.42
N ALA A 105 -2.08 9.21 -3.85
CA ALA A 105 -0.86 8.64 -4.41
C ALA A 105 -0.89 7.10 -4.45
N LEU A 106 -1.48 6.45 -3.44
CA LEU A 106 -1.65 5.00 -3.43
C LEU A 106 -2.69 4.55 -4.45
N ARG A 107 -3.82 5.27 -4.56
CA ARG A 107 -4.84 4.99 -5.57
C ARG A 107 -4.24 5.09 -6.97
N VAL A 108 -3.46 6.14 -7.24
CA VAL A 108 -2.73 6.33 -8.49
C VAL A 108 -1.73 5.20 -8.72
N TYR A 109 -0.96 4.81 -7.71
CA TYR A 109 -0.05 3.66 -7.80
C TYR A 109 -0.79 2.39 -8.25
N ASN A 110 -1.92 2.05 -7.61
CA ASN A 110 -2.66 0.84 -7.94
C ASN A 110 -3.28 0.88 -9.33
N ALA A 111 -3.87 2.00 -9.74
CA ALA A 111 -4.57 2.14 -11.00
C ALA A 111 -3.61 2.37 -12.20
N GLU A 112 -2.55 3.16 -12.01
CA GLU A 112 -1.86 3.81 -13.13
C GLU A 112 -0.40 3.36 -13.30
N ARG A 113 0.21 2.63 -12.33
CA ARG A 113 1.63 2.23 -12.40
C ARG A 113 2.02 1.47 -13.67
N LEU A 114 1.07 0.79 -14.30
CA LEU A 114 1.32 -0.01 -15.51
C LEU A 114 1.55 0.86 -16.75
N TYR A 115 1.15 2.13 -16.72
CA TYR A 115 1.42 3.09 -17.80
C TYR A 115 2.85 3.63 -17.77
N LEU A 116 3.60 3.38 -16.69
CA LEU A 116 5.01 3.73 -16.64
C LEU A 116 5.85 2.79 -17.51
N PRO A 117 6.86 3.31 -18.24
CA PRO A 117 7.81 2.48 -18.97
C PRO A 117 8.61 1.59 -18.02
N ASP A 118 9.13 0.47 -18.52
CA ASP A 118 9.83 -0.54 -17.72
C ASP A 118 11.02 0.04 -16.93
N SER A 119 11.73 0.98 -17.50
CA SER A 119 12.86 1.67 -16.83
C SER A 119 12.44 2.39 -15.55
N LYS A 120 11.25 3.00 -15.53
CA LYS A 120 10.72 3.68 -14.34
C LYS A 120 10.02 2.72 -13.38
N ARG A 121 9.48 1.60 -13.87
CA ARG A 121 8.84 0.57 -13.04
C ARG A 121 9.83 -0.25 -12.19
N LYS A 122 11.12 -0.29 -12.57
CA LYS A 122 12.11 -1.13 -11.86
C LYS A 122 12.14 -0.85 -10.36
N LYS A 123 12.29 0.42 -9.97
CA LYS A 123 12.32 0.82 -8.55
C LYS A 123 11.00 0.51 -7.81
N LEU A 124 9.85 0.66 -8.48
CA LEU A 124 8.55 0.29 -7.91
C LEU A 124 8.43 -1.22 -7.71
N LYS A 125 8.93 -2.03 -8.65
CA LYS A 125 8.98 -3.50 -8.50
C LYS A 125 9.87 -3.91 -7.32
N GLU A 126 11.01 -3.26 -7.15
CA GLU A 126 11.91 -3.51 -6.01
C GLU A 126 11.22 -3.21 -4.68
N LEU A 127 10.54 -2.07 -4.56
CA LEU A 127 9.77 -1.71 -3.36
C LEU A 127 8.64 -2.69 -3.09
N GLY A 128 7.85 -3.04 -4.10
CA GLY A 128 6.75 -4.00 -3.97
C GLY A 128 7.24 -5.42 -3.63
N THR A 129 8.38 -5.83 -4.18
CA THR A 129 9.03 -7.10 -3.85
C THR A 129 9.53 -7.09 -2.40
N GLY A 130 10.18 -6.00 -1.97
CA GLY A 130 10.65 -5.86 -0.59
C GLY A 130 9.50 -5.88 0.42
N TYR A 131 8.39 -5.19 0.14
CA TYR A 131 7.20 -5.22 0.97
C TYR A 131 6.65 -6.64 1.14
N ARG A 132 6.49 -7.37 0.03
CA ARG A 132 6.01 -8.75 0.05
C ARG A 132 6.97 -9.68 0.79
N GLN A 133 8.28 -9.54 0.56
CA GLN A 133 9.28 -10.37 1.24
C GLN A 133 9.22 -10.19 2.75
N GLN A 134 9.10 -8.96 3.25
CA GLN A 134 8.97 -8.71 4.69
C GLN A 134 7.71 -9.36 5.28
N LEU A 135 6.61 -9.39 4.53
CA LEU A 135 5.40 -10.10 4.97
C LEU A 135 5.60 -11.62 4.93
N GLU A 136 6.26 -12.15 3.91
CA GLU A 136 6.64 -13.56 3.80
C GLU A 136 7.52 -13.98 4.98
N ASP A 137 8.52 -13.15 5.35
CA ASP A 137 9.41 -13.37 6.49
C ASP A 137 8.65 -13.47 7.83
N ILE A 138 7.57 -12.67 8.01
CA ILE A 138 6.68 -12.77 9.18
C ILE A 138 6.00 -14.15 9.24
N PHE A 139 5.52 -14.66 8.12
CA PHE A 139 4.92 -16.00 8.04
C PHE A 139 5.96 -17.10 8.29
N GLU A 140 7.16 -16.98 7.70
CA GLU A 140 8.24 -17.95 7.92
C GLU A 140 8.69 -17.99 9.39
N GLU A 141 8.78 -16.84 10.04
CA GLU A 141 9.05 -16.77 11.48
C GLU A 141 7.97 -17.51 12.28
N ALA A 142 6.70 -17.30 11.95
CA ALA A 142 5.58 -17.95 12.62
C ALA A 142 5.53 -19.47 12.40
N VAL A 143 5.96 -19.96 11.23
CA VAL A 143 6.16 -21.40 10.98
C VAL A 143 7.31 -21.93 11.85
N ARG A 144 8.47 -21.26 11.85
CA ARG A 144 9.65 -21.70 12.61
C ARG A 144 9.41 -21.78 14.11
N ASN A 145 8.65 -20.86 14.69
CA ASN A 145 8.33 -20.83 16.12
C ASN A 145 7.07 -21.60 16.50
N GLY A 146 6.41 -22.26 15.54
CA GLY A 146 5.21 -23.07 15.77
C GLY A 146 3.92 -22.27 16.00
N SER A 147 3.91 -20.97 15.77
CA SER A 147 2.70 -20.14 15.92
C SER A 147 1.63 -20.44 14.86
N ILE A 148 2.04 -20.97 13.70
CA ILE A 148 1.14 -21.41 12.63
C ILE A 148 1.58 -22.77 12.09
N ARG A 149 0.71 -23.39 11.27
CA ARG A 149 0.93 -24.71 10.69
C ARG A 149 2.24 -24.78 9.89
N SER A 150 3.02 -25.83 10.08
CA SER A 150 4.26 -26.08 9.33
C SER A 150 4.05 -26.28 7.82
N SER A 151 2.84 -26.67 7.41
CA SER A 151 2.44 -26.82 5.99
C SER A 151 2.03 -25.53 5.30
N THR A 152 2.15 -24.36 5.96
CA THR A 152 1.78 -23.07 5.38
C THR A 152 2.75 -22.68 4.28
N ASP A 153 2.23 -22.46 3.05
CA ASP A 153 2.98 -21.79 1.99
C ASP A 153 3.05 -20.28 2.31
N CYS A 154 4.18 -19.85 2.87
CA CYS A 154 4.38 -18.48 3.34
C CYS A 154 4.27 -17.43 2.22
N ARG A 155 4.75 -17.78 1.01
CA ARG A 155 4.65 -16.92 -0.16
C ARG A 155 3.20 -16.75 -0.62
N PHE A 156 2.44 -17.85 -0.67
CA PHE A 156 1.01 -17.80 -0.99
C PHE A 156 0.25 -17.00 0.05
N ALA A 157 0.51 -17.22 1.34
CA ALA A 157 -0.11 -16.50 2.45
C ALA A 157 0.13 -14.99 2.35
N ALA A 158 1.38 -14.56 2.10
CA ALA A 158 1.70 -13.15 1.91
C ALA A 158 0.93 -12.53 0.73
N HIS A 159 0.81 -13.24 -0.41
CA HIS A 159 0.03 -12.78 -1.55
C HIS A 159 -1.47 -12.71 -1.24
N ALA A 160 -2.02 -13.68 -0.51
CA ALA A 160 -3.43 -13.70 -0.12
C ALA A 160 -3.78 -12.51 0.77
N VAL A 161 -2.94 -12.20 1.78
CA VAL A 161 -3.12 -11.02 2.65
C VAL A 161 -3.10 -9.73 1.84
N ILE A 162 -2.10 -9.55 0.97
CA ILE A 162 -1.99 -8.34 0.13
C ILE A 162 -3.20 -8.21 -0.80
N GLY A 163 -3.60 -9.30 -1.45
CA GLY A 163 -4.75 -9.32 -2.36
C GLY A 163 -6.05 -8.94 -1.66
N MET A 164 -6.30 -9.52 -0.49
CA MET A 164 -7.47 -9.20 0.35
C MET A 164 -7.45 -7.73 0.78
N CYS A 165 -6.33 -7.23 1.30
CA CYS A 165 -6.21 -5.85 1.73
C CYS A 165 -6.39 -4.85 0.57
N ASN A 166 -5.86 -5.14 -0.63
CA ASN A 166 -6.07 -4.31 -1.81
C ASN A 166 -7.54 -4.27 -2.21
N SER A 167 -8.22 -5.43 -2.26
CA SER A 167 -9.64 -5.51 -2.62
C SER A 167 -10.52 -4.73 -1.65
N TRP A 168 -10.31 -4.92 -0.35
CA TRP A 168 -11.04 -4.18 0.68
C TRP A 168 -10.70 -2.68 0.65
N GLY A 169 -9.44 -2.33 0.43
CA GLY A 169 -9.01 -0.94 0.32
C GLY A 169 -9.73 -0.20 -0.81
N GLU A 170 -9.81 -0.79 -2.00
CA GLU A 170 -10.57 -0.22 -3.13
C GLU A 170 -12.07 -0.09 -2.83
N PHE A 171 -12.64 -1.08 -2.13
CA PHE A 171 -14.04 -1.05 -1.76
C PHE A 171 -14.34 0.08 -0.76
N ILE A 172 -13.53 0.22 0.29
CA ILE A 172 -13.65 1.26 1.32
C ILE A 172 -13.50 2.66 0.71
N ALA A 173 -12.55 2.84 -0.21
CA ALA A 173 -12.36 4.13 -0.88
C ALA A 173 -13.63 4.62 -1.62
N ARG A 174 -14.50 3.69 -2.03
CA ARG A 174 -15.80 3.99 -2.67
C ARG A 174 -16.96 4.06 -1.69
N HIS A 175 -16.78 3.55 -0.47
CA HIS A 175 -17.81 3.47 0.57
C HIS A 175 -17.26 4.01 1.90
N PRO A 176 -17.08 5.35 2.01
CA PRO A 176 -16.40 5.97 3.16
C PRO A 176 -17.17 5.85 4.48
N ASP A 177 -18.47 5.52 4.43
CA ASP A 177 -19.32 5.37 5.60
C ASP A 177 -19.22 3.98 6.27
N MET A 178 -18.43 3.07 5.73
CA MET A 178 -18.26 1.74 6.30
C MET A 178 -17.45 1.78 7.59
N ASP A 179 -17.82 0.91 8.53
CA ASP A 179 -17.06 0.69 9.77
C ASP A 179 -15.73 0.01 9.48
N LEU A 180 -14.68 0.85 9.42
CA LEU A 180 -13.32 0.42 9.16
C LEU A 180 -12.80 -0.58 10.21
N TYR A 181 -13.18 -0.39 11.48
CA TYR A 181 -12.78 -1.28 12.55
C TYR A 181 -13.37 -2.68 12.31
N GLN A 182 -14.66 -2.78 12.02
CA GLN A 182 -15.31 -4.06 11.76
C GLN A 182 -14.72 -4.79 10.54
N ILE A 183 -14.36 -4.03 9.50
CA ILE A 183 -13.71 -4.63 8.31
C ILE A 183 -12.34 -5.21 8.68
N ILE A 184 -11.54 -4.49 9.45
CA ILE A 184 -10.22 -4.95 9.90
C ILE A 184 -10.36 -6.22 10.74
N GLU A 185 -11.29 -6.23 11.71
CA GLU A 185 -11.54 -7.39 12.57
C GLU A 185 -11.97 -8.61 11.74
N ASN A 186 -12.90 -8.45 10.82
CA ASN A 186 -13.36 -9.53 9.94
C ASN A 186 -12.22 -10.05 9.04
N CYS A 187 -11.37 -9.18 8.52
CA CYS A 187 -10.21 -9.59 7.73
C CYS A 187 -9.22 -10.41 8.56
N VAL A 188 -8.92 -9.96 9.77
CA VAL A 188 -7.99 -10.65 10.68
C VAL A 188 -8.56 -11.98 11.12
N ASP A 189 -9.84 -12.01 11.48
CA ASP A 189 -10.52 -13.26 11.88
C ASP A 189 -10.49 -14.29 10.75
N LEU A 190 -10.84 -13.89 9.52
CA LEU A 190 -10.78 -14.73 8.35
C LEU A 190 -9.37 -15.30 8.09
N LEU A 191 -8.35 -14.48 8.25
CA LEU A 191 -6.95 -14.90 8.02
C LEU A 191 -6.45 -15.88 9.09
N ILE A 192 -6.92 -15.76 10.33
CA ILE A 192 -6.48 -16.60 11.45
C ILE A 192 -7.31 -17.87 11.53
N ASN A 193 -8.63 -17.74 11.46
CA ASN A 193 -9.57 -18.82 11.73
C ASN A 193 -10.14 -19.48 10.47
N GLY A 194 -10.18 -18.78 9.33
CA GLY A 194 -10.81 -19.25 8.09
C GLY A 194 -12.34 -19.25 8.19
N PHE A 195 -13.00 -20.07 7.35
CA PHE A 195 -14.46 -20.15 7.27
C PHE A 195 -15.03 -21.37 8.01
N ILE A 196 -14.19 -22.34 8.37
CA ILE A 196 -14.66 -23.62 8.92
C ILE A 196 -14.51 -23.60 10.43
N ASP A 197 -15.61 -23.87 11.13
CA ASP A 197 -15.61 -24.07 12.58
C ASP A 197 -14.86 -25.37 12.92
N LYS A 198 -13.72 -25.23 13.60
CA LYS A 198 -12.89 -26.39 14.04
C LYS A 198 -13.56 -27.24 15.12
N THR A 199 -14.60 -26.72 15.77
CA THR A 199 -15.31 -27.46 16.83
C THR A 199 -16.24 -28.55 16.28
N GLU A 200 -16.69 -28.46 15.02
CA GLU A 200 -17.54 -29.50 14.39
C GLU A 200 -16.74 -30.67 13.81
N ASN A 201 -15.48 -30.48 13.40
CA ASN A 201 -14.65 -31.55 12.81
C ASN A 201 -14.29 -32.69 13.78
N ASN A 202 -14.41 -32.48 15.09
CA ASN A 202 -14.23 -33.56 16.07
C ASN A 202 -15.46 -34.50 16.22
N LYS A 203 -16.59 -34.18 15.57
CA LYS A 203 -17.81 -35.00 15.66
C LYS A 203 -18.04 -35.94 14.46
N THR A 204 -17.37 -35.71 13.36
CA THR A 204 -17.58 -36.45 12.12
C THR A 204 -16.35 -37.25 11.68
N GLY A 205 -15.65 -37.95 12.48
CA GLY A 205 -14.57 -38.93 12.18
C GLY A 205 -14.25 -39.24 10.70
N ILE A 206 -14.10 -38.23 9.85
CA ILE A 206 -13.68 -38.41 8.47
C ILE A 206 -12.19 -38.08 8.42
N GLU A 207 -11.38 -39.14 8.56
CA GLU A 207 -9.97 -39.10 8.12
C GLU A 207 -9.97 -38.94 6.59
N LEU A 208 -9.31 -37.86 6.15
CA LEU A 208 -8.95 -37.65 4.75
C LEU A 208 -7.55 -38.20 4.49
#